data_d44db7b381bdc51c1b772f31979e7d2e
#
_entry.id   d44db7b381bdc51c1b772f31979e7d2e
#
_cell.length_a   1.000
_cell.length_b   1.000
_cell.length_c   1.000
_cell.angle_alpha   90.00
_cell.angle_beta   90.00
_cell.angle_gamma   90.00
#
_symmetry.space_group_name_H-M   'P 1'
#
loop_
_entity.id
_entity.type
_entity.pdbx_description
1 polymer ?
#
loop_
_entity_poly.entity_id
_entity_poly.type
_entity_poly.pdbx_seq_one_letter_code
_entity_poly.pdbx_strand_id
1 'polypeptide(L)'
;MKKTIFITGASSGIGKATSLFFVQQGWNVIATMRSPENEKELSGSPDILLLKADVNDTSSVLDAMTTGIARFGQIDVLLNNAGYGQQGIFEAVTLEKIRQQFEVNVFGLMETTRAILPHFRKRKTGTIINITSGAGRVTVPLVSIYAASKFAVEGFSEALSYELESQHIKVKIIEPGYISTPFYDRAKADYAFDPQLEDYSKFQLEMNDLFSSFGAMDTASPQDVAETIFEAATDDTHQLRYVIGPDLLPMINLRNSSSDQDYIDAMRGQFMPEAFGKSMQQKN
;
A
#
# COMPACT_ATOMS: atom_id res chain seq x y z
N MET A 1 20.62 -20.48 -8.60
CA MET A 1 19.21 -20.38 -9.07
C MET A 1 18.83 -18.92 -9.00
N LYS A 2 18.09 -18.36 -9.99
CA LYS A 2 17.57 -17.00 -9.89
C LYS A 2 16.64 -16.88 -8.69
N LYS A 3 16.66 -15.76 -7.97
CA LYS A 3 15.67 -15.45 -6.94
C LYS A 3 14.30 -15.17 -7.57
N THR A 4 13.25 -15.40 -6.84
CA THR A 4 11.87 -15.27 -7.33
C THR A 4 11.05 -14.39 -6.38
N ILE A 5 10.36 -13.38 -6.94
CA ILE A 5 9.38 -12.56 -6.22
C ILE A 5 7.95 -12.92 -6.66
N PHE A 6 7.04 -13.03 -5.69
CA PHE A 6 5.60 -13.14 -5.90
C PHE A 6 4.95 -11.79 -5.61
N ILE A 7 4.21 -11.23 -6.56
CA ILE A 7 3.64 -9.89 -6.48
C ILE A 7 2.13 -9.95 -6.61
N THR A 8 1.40 -9.43 -5.63
CA THR A 8 -0.04 -9.23 -5.74
C THR A 8 -0.37 -7.87 -6.37
N GLY A 9 -1.40 -7.81 -7.22
CA GLY A 9 -1.83 -6.55 -7.84
C GLY A 9 -0.84 -5.98 -8.86
N ALA A 10 -0.22 -6.84 -9.67
CA ALA A 10 0.83 -6.48 -10.63
C ALA A 10 0.33 -5.84 -11.94
N SER A 11 -0.98 -5.63 -12.13
CA SER A 11 -1.54 -5.15 -13.40
C SER A 11 -1.27 -3.67 -13.70
N SER A 12 -0.86 -2.87 -12.73
CA SER A 12 -0.64 -1.42 -12.91
C SER A 12 0.19 -0.83 -11.79
N GLY A 13 0.59 0.44 -11.94
CA GLY A 13 1.24 1.24 -10.90
C GLY A 13 2.50 0.58 -10.34
N ILE A 14 2.62 0.61 -9.00
CA ILE A 14 3.79 0.09 -8.28
C ILE A 14 4.04 -1.39 -8.61
N GLY A 15 3.01 -2.24 -8.60
CA GLY A 15 3.17 -3.68 -8.83
C GLY A 15 3.70 -3.99 -10.24
N LYS A 16 3.25 -3.27 -11.27
CA LYS A 16 3.77 -3.40 -12.63
C LYS A 16 5.20 -2.91 -12.73
N ALA A 17 5.51 -1.72 -12.21
CA ALA A 17 6.86 -1.16 -12.22
C ALA A 17 7.85 -2.09 -11.50
N THR A 18 7.46 -2.63 -10.34
CA THR A 18 8.26 -3.61 -9.60
C THR A 18 8.49 -4.88 -10.41
N SER A 19 7.48 -5.39 -11.10
CA SER A 19 7.62 -6.58 -11.94
C SER A 19 8.67 -6.39 -13.03
N LEU A 20 8.64 -5.26 -13.74
CA LEU A 20 9.61 -4.93 -14.78
C LEU A 20 11.01 -4.72 -14.21
N PHE A 21 11.12 -4.00 -13.10
CA PHE A 21 12.40 -3.71 -12.47
C PHE A 21 13.10 -4.99 -11.98
N PHE A 22 12.38 -5.88 -11.29
CA PHE A 22 12.97 -7.13 -10.79
C PHE A 22 13.47 -8.04 -11.92
N VAL A 23 12.79 -8.08 -13.06
CA VAL A 23 13.30 -8.80 -14.26
C VAL A 23 14.59 -8.19 -14.77
N GLN A 24 14.68 -6.85 -14.82
CA GLN A 24 15.92 -6.15 -15.21
C GLN A 24 17.07 -6.47 -14.26
N GLN A 25 16.77 -6.72 -12.97
CA GLN A 25 17.74 -7.16 -11.97
C GLN A 25 18.03 -8.67 -12.00
N GLY A 26 17.51 -9.39 -12.99
CA GLY A 26 17.78 -10.82 -13.19
C GLY A 26 16.97 -11.77 -12.32
N TRP A 27 15.85 -11.32 -11.73
CA TRP A 27 14.96 -12.15 -10.95
C TRP A 27 13.87 -12.78 -11.78
N ASN A 28 13.29 -13.89 -11.28
CA ASN A 28 12.01 -14.38 -11.75
C ASN A 28 10.88 -13.62 -11.04
N VAL A 29 9.77 -13.38 -11.74
CA VAL A 29 8.60 -12.68 -11.25
C VAL A 29 7.34 -13.52 -11.45
N ILE A 30 6.60 -13.76 -10.38
CA ILE A 30 5.24 -14.28 -10.42
C ILE A 30 4.32 -13.08 -10.23
N ALA A 31 3.82 -12.54 -11.33
CA ALA A 31 2.98 -11.35 -11.35
C ALA A 31 1.51 -11.78 -11.30
N THR A 32 0.81 -11.47 -10.20
CA THR A 32 -0.58 -11.89 -10.04
C THR A 32 -1.56 -10.71 -10.13
N MET A 33 -2.69 -10.98 -10.73
CA MET A 33 -3.78 -10.03 -10.96
C MET A 33 -5.09 -10.76 -11.23
N ARG A 34 -6.22 -10.05 -11.15
CA ARG A 34 -7.55 -10.64 -11.36
C ARG A 34 -7.80 -11.05 -12.81
N SER A 35 -7.22 -10.32 -13.78
CA SER A 35 -7.45 -10.50 -15.23
C SER A 35 -6.11 -10.46 -15.99
N PRO A 36 -5.27 -11.51 -15.89
CA PRO A 36 -3.96 -11.57 -16.54
C PRO A 36 -4.04 -11.55 -18.07
N GLU A 37 -5.16 -11.94 -18.64
CA GLU A 37 -5.43 -11.93 -20.10
C GLU A 37 -5.42 -10.50 -20.70
N ASN A 38 -5.64 -9.48 -19.87
CA ASN A 38 -5.62 -8.09 -20.29
C ASN A 38 -4.22 -7.45 -20.22
N GLU A 39 -3.24 -8.15 -19.62
CA GLU A 39 -1.88 -7.63 -19.44
C GLU A 39 -1.02 -7.95 -20.66
N LYS A 40 -0.44 -6.91 -21.28
CA LYS A 40 0.34 -7.04 -22.50
C LYS A 40 1.83 -6.74 -22.32
N GLU A 41 2.17 -5.80 -21.44
CA GLU A 41 3.56 -5.35 -21.27
C GLU A 41 4.41 -6.35 -20.51
N LEU A 42 3.81 -7.03 -19.52
CA LEU A 42 4.49 -8.09 -18.75
C LEU A 42 4.51 -9.42 -19.51
N SER A 43 3.70 -9.57 -20.56
CA SER A 43 3.67 -10.76 -21.38
C SER A 43 4.89 -10.82 -22.31
N GLY A 44 5.51 -11.97 -22.44
CA GLY A 44 6.62 -12.17 -23.39
C GLY A 44 8.00 -12.32 -22.77
N SER A 45 8.20 -12.00 -21.50
CA SER A 45 9.45 -12.34 -20.81
C SER A 45 9.39 -13.76 -20.25
N PRO A 46 10.38 -14.64 -20.50
CA PRO A 46 10.45 -15.96 -19.93
C PRO A 46 10.63 -15.97 -18.41
N ASP A 47 11.07 -14.85 -17.85
CA ASP A 47 11.29 -14.63 -16.43
C ASP A 47 10.04 -14.08 -15.70
N ILE A 48 8.95 -13.80 -16.43
CA ILE A 48 7.65 -13.40 -15.86
C ILE A 48 6.62 -14.49 -16.05
N LEU A 49 5.96 -14.88 -14.98
CA LEU A 49 4.80 -15.75 -15.00
C LEU A 49 3.56 -14.95 -14.58
N LEU A 50 2.65 -14.71 -15.53
CA LEU A 50 1.38 -14.03 -15.26
C LEU A 50 0.36 -15.05 -14.78
N LEU A 51 -0.22 -14.84 -13.61
CA LEU A 51 -1.21 -15.74 -13.02
C LEU A 51 -2.43 -14.96 -12.51
N LYS A 52 -3.58 -15.63 -12.61
CA LYS A 52 -4.80 -15.12 -11.98
C LYS A 52 -4.73 -15.37 -10.48
N ALA A 53 -4.92 -14.29 -9.70
CA ALA A 53 -5.18 -14.37 -8.26
C ALA A 53 -5.99 -13.17 -7.82
N ASP A 54 -6.95 -13.41 -6.92
CA ASP A 54 -7.67 -12.39 -6.17
C ASP A 54 -7.31 -12.58 -4.69
N VAL A 55 -6.84 -11.52 -4.03
CA VAL A 55 -6.47 -11.58 -2.60
C VAL A 55 -7.65 -11.90 -1.69
N ASN A 56 -8.89 -11.72 -2.16
CA ASN A 56 -10.11 -12.11 -1.47
C ASN A 56 -10.48 -13.59 -1.70
N ASP A 57 -9.75 -14.29 -2.55
CA ASP A 57 -9.90 -15.72 -2.83
C ASP A 57 -8.58 -16.45 -2.52
N THR A 58 -8.46 -16.92 -1.28
CA THR A 58 -7.26 -17.61 -0.79
C THR A 58 -6.91 -18.83 -1.64
N SER A 59 -7.89 -19.50 -2.26
CA SER A 59 -7.63 -20.66 -3.13
C SER A 59 -6.89 -20.23 -4.39
N SER A 60 -7.29 -19.14 -5.02
CA SER A 60 -6.61 -18.59 -6.21
C SER A 60 -5.17 -18.15 -5.91
N VAL A 61 -4.91 -17.63 -4.71
CA VAL A 61 -3.56 -17.25 -4.26
C VAL A 61 -2.68 -18.50 -4.06
N LEU A 62 -3.20 -19.55 -3.43
CA LEU A 62 -2.49 -20.82 -3.22
C LEU A 62 -2.16 -21.51 -4.54
N ASP A 63 -3.09 -21.54 -5.49
CA ASP A 63 -2.90 -22.09 -6.82
C ASP A 63 -1.80 -21.33 -7.59
N ALA A 64 -1.82 -20.00 -7.51
CA ALA A 64 -0.79 -19.16 -8.12
C ALA A 64 0.60 -19.38 -7.48
N MET A 65 0.69 -19.50 -6.15
CA MET A 65 1.94 -19.82 -5.47
C MET A 65 2.47 -21.21 -5.87
N THR A 66 1.60 -22.21 -5.89
CA THR A 66 1.95 -23.59 -6.27
C THR A 66 2.47 -23.64 -7.71
N THR A 67 1.77 -23.00 -8.64
CA THR A 67 2.16 -22.90 -10.05
C THR A 67 3.49 -22.18 -10.21
N GLY A 68 3.68 -21.08 -9.48
CA GLY A 68 4.92 -20.31 -9.48
C GLY A 68 6.12 -21.11 -8.95
N ILE A 69 5.93 -21.83 -7.85
CA ILE A 69 6.97 -22.71 -7.28
C ILE A 69 7.29 -23.87 -8.25
N ALA A 70 6.30 -24.47 -8.89
CA ALA A 70 6.53 -25.51 -9.90
C ALA A 70 7.33 -24.98 -11.10
N ARG A 71 7.12 -23.73 -11.50
CA ARG A 71 7.81 -23.08 -12.63
C ARG A 71 9.24 -22.64 -12.31
N PHE A 72 9.46 -22.01 -11.14
CA PHE A 72 10.73 -21.37 -10.80
C PHE A 72 11.50 -22.04 -9.66
N GLY A 73 10.93 -23.07 -9.05
CA GLY A 73 11.52 -23.86 -7.98
C GLY A 73 11.29 -23.31 -6.58
N GLN A 74 11.17 -21.99 -6.44
CA GLN A 74 11.00 -21.32 -5.13
C GLN A 74 10.37 -19.94 -5.27
N ILE A 75 9.89 -19.43 -4.13
CA ILE A 75 9.59 -18.01 -3.90
C ILE A 75 10.52 -17.54 -2.80
N ASP A 76 11.23 -16.42 -3.00
CA ASP A 76 12.14 -15.82 -2.04
C ASP A 76 11.54 -14.57 -1.37
N VAL A 77 10.71 -13.85 -2.11
CA VAL A 77 10.05 -12.63 -1.66
C VAL A 77 8.56 -12.68 -1.98
N LEU A 78 7.73 -12.34 -1.00
CA LEU A 78 6.33 -12.00 -1.19
C LEU A 78 6.19 -10.47 -1.14
N LEU A 79 5.64 -9.86 -2.19
CA LEU A 79 5.21 -8.47 -2.21
C LEU A 79 3.68 -8.39 -2.14
N ASN A 80 3.16 -8.00 -1.00
CA ASN A 80 1.76 -7.64 -0.80
C ASN A 80 1.54 -6.20 -1.27
N ASN A 81 1.18 -6.05 -2.54
CA ASN A 81 0.96 -4.74 -3.18
C ASN A 81 -0.51 -4.51 -3.54
N ALA A 82 -1.32 -5.54 -3.68
CA ALA A 82 -2.74 -5.38 -4.00
C ALA A 82 -3.45 -4.50 -2.96
N GLY A 83 -4.18 -3.49 -3.44
CA GLY A 83 -4.90 -2.58 -2.57
C GLY A 83 -5.55 -1.44 -3.36
N TYR A 84 -6.46 -0.74 -2.71
CA TYR A 84 -7.10 0.47 -3.23
C TYR A 84 -7.44 1.42 -2.08
N GLY A 85 -7.89 2.64 -2.40
CA GLY A 85 -8.23 3.67 -1.42
C GLY A 85 -9.66 4.15 -1.57
N GLN A 86 -10.49 4.00 -0.53
CA GLN A 86 -11.79 4.63 -0.43
C GLN A 86 -11.62 6.08 0.00
N GLN A 87 -12.16 7.00 -0.77
CA GLN A 87 -12.16 8.44 -0.49
C GLN A 87 -13.58 8.96 -0.27
N GLY A 88 -13.71 10.04 0.47
CA GLY A 88 -14.94 10.76 0.73
C GLY A 88 -15.18 11.05 2.21
N ILE A 89 -16.23 11.81 2.51
CA ILE A 89 -16.70 12.01 3.88
C ILE A 89 -17.13 10.67 4.48
N PHE A 90 -16.68 10.38 5.69
CA PHE A 90 -16.95 9.09 6.34
C PHE A 90 -18.45 8.74 6.37
N GLU A 91 -19.29 9.71 6.66
CA GLU A 91 -20.74 9.52 6.74
C GLU A 91 -21.39 9.12 5.42
N ALA A 92 -20.77 9.49 4.28
CA ALA A 92 -21.18 9.10 2.93
C ALA A 92 -20.66 7.70 2.52
N VAL A 93 -19.70 7.12 3.27
CA VAL A 93 -19.14 5.80 2.93
C VAL A 93 -20.06 4.70 3.42
N THR A 94 -20.60 3.88 2.51
CA THR A 94 -21.46 2.76 2.88
C THR A 94 -20.69 1.70 3.68
N LEU A 95 -21.40 0.97 4.55
CA LEU A 95 -20.82 -0.13 5.33
C LEU A 95 -20.21 -1.22 4.43
N GLU A 96 -20.78 -1.45 3.26
CA GLU A 96 -20.26 -2.37 2.27
C GLU A 96 -18.86 -1.94 1.78
N LYS A 97 -18.69 -0.65 1.40
CA LYS A 97 -17.40 -0.09 0.99
C LYS A 97 -16.36 -0.14 2.12
N ILE A 98 -16.79 0.13 3.36
CA ILE A 98 -15.91 0.00 4.53
C ILE A 98 -15.39 -1.45 4.64
N ARG A 99 -16.29 -2.43 4.60
CA ARG A 99 -15.91 -3.85 4.66
C ARG A 99 -15.00 -4.24 3.51
N GLN A 100 -15.35 -3.86 2.29
CA GLN A 100 -14.56 -4.17 1.11
C GLN A 100 -13.13 -3.58 1.18
N GLN A 101 -12.98 -2.37 1.73
CA GLN A 101 -11.65 -1.76 1.96
C GLN A 101 -10.78 -2.64 2.87
N PHE A 102 -11.35 -3.18 3.94
CA PHE A 102 -10.63 -4.04 4.87
C PHE A 102 -10.42 -5.45 4.30
N GLU A 103 -11.40 -6.02 3.59
CA GLU A 103 -11.26 -7.31 2.94
C GLU A 103 -10.03 -7.34 2.01
N VAL A 104 -9.87 -6.32 1.15
CA VAL A 104 -8.74 -6.28 0.22
C VAL A 104 -7.44 -5.88 0.92
N ASN A 105 -7.44 -4.73 1.62
CA ASN A 105 -6.19 -4.13 2.08
C ASN A 105 -5.60 -4.79 3.33
N VAL A 106 -6.44 -5.46 4.14
CA VAL A 106 -6.04 -6.05 5.43
C VAL A 106 -6.15 -7.57 5.38
N PHE A 107 -7.36 -8.10 5.23
CA PHE A 107 -7.56 -9.55 5.32
C PHE A 107 -6.93 -10.28 4.14
N GLY A 108 -7.06 -9.78 2.91
CA GLY A 108 -6.43 -10.35 1.73
C GLY A 108 -4.90 -10.37 1.83
N LEU A 109 -4.31 -9.32 2.37
CA LEU A 109 -2.87 -9.26 2.67
C LEU A 109 -2.48 -10.30 3.73
N MET A 110 -3.24 -10.41 4.83
CA MET A 110 -2.98 -11.36 5.90
C MET A 110 -3.10 -12.81 5.41
N GLU A 111 -4.14 -13.13 4.62
CA GLU A 111 -4.34 -14.47 4.05
C GLU A 111 -3.24 -14.82 3.03
N THR A 112 -2.83 -13.89 2.17
CA THR A 112 -1.70 -14.08 1.25
C THR A 112 -0.40 -14.34 2.02
N THR A 113 -0.17 -13.58 3.08
CA THR A 113 0.98 -13.77 3.98
C THR A 113 0.93 -15.16 4.62
N ARG A 114 -0.22 -15.56 5.17
CA ARG A 114 -0.42 -16.85 5.79
C ARG A 114 -0.17 -18.01 4.82
N ALA A 115 -0.58 -17.85 3.56
CA ALA A 115 -0.41 -18.86 2.50
C ALA A 115 1.05 -19.17 2.19
N ILE A 116 1.95 -18.16 2.21
CA ILE A 116 3.39 -18.36 1.89
C ILE A 116 4.21 -18.87 3.08
N LEU A 117 3.77 -18.65 4.31
CA LEU A 117 4.56 -18.97 5.51
C LEU A 117 5.03 -20.43 5.60
N PRO A 118 4.25 -21.46 5.25
CA PRO A 118 4.74 -22.85 5.24
C PRO A 118 5.94 -23.05 4.30
N HIS A 119 5.96 -22.39 3.14
CA HIS A 119 7.07 -22.44 2.18
C HIS A 119 8.33 -21.79 2.74
N PHE A 120 8.23 -20.57 3.28
CA PHE A 120 9.35 -19.85 3.88
C PHE A 120 9.90 -20.55 5.12
N ARG A 121 9.02 -21.04 6.00
CA ARG A 121 9.38 -21.76 7.22
C ARG A 121 10.15 -23.08 6.94
N LYS A 122 9.72 -23.82 5.91
CA LYS A 122 10.42 -25.05 5.48
C LYS A 122 11.82 -24.74 4.97
N ARG A 123 12.02 -23.60 4.32
CA ARG A 123 13.29 -23.16 3.76
C ARG A 123 14.18 -22.42 4.78
N LYS A 124 13.60 -22.00 5.92
CA LYS A 124 14.26 -21.13 6.91
C LYS A 124 14.79 -19.83 6.30
N THR A 125 14.09 -19.31 5.31
CA THR A 125 14.40 -18.04 4.63
C THR A 125 13.20 -17.54 3.86
N GLY A 126 13.05 -16.23 3.78
CA GLY A 126 12.02 -15.54 3.01
C GLY A 126 11.92 -14.07 3.43
N THR A 127 11.39 -13.25 2.57
CA THR A 127 11.10 -11.85 2.90
C THR A 127 9.65 -11.53 2.51
N ILE A 128 8.91 -10.95 3.43
CA ILE A 128 7.56 -10.43 3.22
C ILE A 128 7.68 -8.92 3.17
N ILE A 129 7.21 -8.32 2.08
CA ILE A 129 7.20 -6.87 1.88
C ILE A 129 5.74 -6.43 1.76
N ASN A 130 5.30 -5.56 2.67
CA ASN A 130 3.95 -5.04 2.70
C ASN A 130 3.94 -3.58 2.22
N ILE A 131 3.17 -3.28 1.17
CA ILE A 131 2.95 -1.89 0.76
C ILE A 131 1.88 -1.29 1.65
N THR A 132 2.29 -0.38 2.53
CA THR A 132 1.38 0.43 3.32
C THR A 132 1.09 1.76 2.61
N SER A 133 1.39 2.84 3.21
CA SER A 133 1.29 4.22 2.71
C SER A 133 1.76 5.18 3.80
N GLY A 134 2.09 6.40 3.44
CA GLY A 134 2.12 7.49 4.40
C GLY A 134 0.85 7.58 5.25
N ALA A 135 -0.30 7.22 4.68
CA ALA A 135 -1.58 7.16 5.40
C ALA A 135 -1.64 6.07 6.49
N GLY A 136 -0.65 5.18 6.59
CA GLY A 136 -0.46 4.26 7.71
C GLY A 136 0.29 4.86 8.91
N ARG A 137 0.84 6.05 8.77
CA ARG A 137 1.62 6.76 9.79
C ARG A 137 1.06 8.14 10.10
N VAL A 138 0.62 8.86 9.08
CA VAL A 138 0.02 10.19 9.18
C VAL A 138 -1.35 10.18 8.55
N THR A 139 -2.26 11.00 9.04
CA THR A 139 -3.66 11.00 8.55
C THR A 139 -3.99 12.32 7.89
N VAL A 140 -4.79 12.25 6.84
CA VAL A 140 -5.35 13.42 6.16
C VAL A 140 -6.87 13.27 6.03
N PRO A 141 -7.62 14.36 5.84
CA PRO A 141 -9.07 14.29 5.65
C PRO A 141 -9.48 13.44 4.46
N LEU A 142 -10.75 13.05 4.41
CA LEU A 142 -11.41 12.33 3.30
C LEU A 142 -10.89 10.91 3.01
N VAL A 143 -9.93 10.39 3.78
CA VAL A 143 -9.35 9.04 3.61
C VAL A 143 -9.37 8.21 4.90
N SER A 144 -10.29 8.50 5.82
CA SER A 144 -10.34 7.89 7.15
C SER A 144 -10.34 6.35 7.10
N ILE A 145 -11.13 5.74 6.21
CA ILE A 145 -11.23 4.28 6.08
C ILE A 145 -9.97 3.68 5.46
N TYR A 146 -9.40 4.36 4.44
CA TYR A 146 -8.13 3.95 3.85
C TYR A 146 -6.99 4.04 4.89
N ALA A 147 -6.89 5.16 5.60
CA ALA A 147 -5.90 5.34 6.66
C ALA A 147 -6.04 4.24 7.73
N ALA A 148 -7.26 3.97 8.22
CA ALA A 148 -7.50 2.91 9.18
C ALA A 148 -7.00 1.54 8.69
N SER A 149 -7.23 1.20 7.40
CA SER A 149 -6.74 -0.04 6.80
C SER A 149 -5.20 -0.10 6.75
N LYS A 150 -4.54 1.04 6.46
CA LYS A 150 -3.07 1.10 6.39
C LYS A 150 -2.43 1.08 7.78
N PHE A 151 -3.01 1.74 8.78
CA PHE A 151 -2.60 1.59 10.18
C PHE A 151 -2.73 0.15 10.68
N ALA A 152 -3.79 -0.56 10.28
CA ALA A 152 -3.94 -1.98 10.61
C ALA A 152 -2.79 -2.83 10.03
N VAL A 153 -2.38 -2.57 8.79
CA VAL A 153 -1.24 -3.28 8.16
C VAL A 153 0.09 -2.91 8.81
N GLU A 154 0.28 -1.65 9.23
CA GLU A 154 1.47 -1.24 9.98
C GLU A 154 1.63 -2.03 11.28
N GLY A 155 0.59 -2.01 12.13
CA GLY A 155 0.62 -2.75 13.40
C GLY A 155 0.74 -4.26 13.22
N PHE A 156 0.05 -4.83 12.24
CA PHE A 156 0.19 -6.24 11.87
C PHE A 156 1.62 -6.58 11.45
N SER A 157 2.21 -5.80 10.55
CA SER A 157 3.55 -6.06 10.01
C SER A 157 4.63 -5.95 11.08
N GLU A 158 4.52 -4.95 11.97
CA GLU A 158 5.45 -4.76 13.07
C GLU A 158 5.40 -5.94 14.05
N ALA A 159 4.21 -6.34 14.50
CA ALA A 159 4.06 -7.49 15.39
C ALA A 159 4.55 -8.78 14.73
N LEU A 160 4.19 -9.01 13.48
CA LEU A 160 4.60 -10.18 12.71
C LEU A 160 6.12 -10.27 12.54
N SER A 161 6.83 -9.14 12.44
CA SER A 161 8.29 -9.13 12.31
C SER A 161 8.99 -9.81 13.48
N TYR A 162 8.49 -9.60 14.69
CA TYR A 162 9.03 -10.25 15.91
C TYR A 162 8.77 -11.75 15.92
N GLU A 163 7.58 -12.19 15.48
CA GLU A 163 7.22 -13.61 15.44
C GLU A 163 8.09 -14.39 14.43
N LEU A 164 8.28 -13.80 13.23
CA LEU A 164 8.92 -14.46 12.10
C LEU A 164 10.45 -14.44 12.16
N GLU A 165 11.05 -13.58 12.95
CA GLU A 165 12.50 -13.55 13.16
C GLU A 165 13.03 -14.90 13.66
N SER A 166 12.28 -15.59 14.54
CA SER A 166 12.58 -16.95 15.00
C SER A 166 12.66 -17.99 13.88
N GLN A 167 12.13 -17.69 12.72
CA GLN A 167 12.10 -18.56 11.54
C GLN A 167 13.04 -18.07 10.42
N HIS A 168 13.83 -17.02 10.67
CA HIS A 168 14.69 -16.35 9.69
C HIS A 168 13.89 -15.81 8.47
N ILE A 169 12.67 -15.35 8.73
CA ILE A 169 11.80 -14.70 7.74
C ILE A 169 11.73 -13.22 8.10
N LYS A 170 12.07 -12.37 7.14
CA LYS A 170 12.06 -10.92 7.30
C LYS A 170 10.71 -10.34 6.93
N VAL A 171 10.32 -9.29 7.64
CA VAL A 171 9.16 -8.45 7.29
C VAL A 171 9.68 -7.05 7.01
N LYS A 172 9.22 -6.45 5.93
CA LYS A 172 9.54 -5.10 5.48
C LYS A 172 8.26 -4.34 5.16
N ILE A 173 8.27 -3.06 5.38
CA ILE A 173 7.14 -2.16 5.11
C ILE A 173 7.63 -1.06 4.18
N ILE A 174 6.92 -0.87 3.08
CA ILE A 174 7.14 0.25 2.17
C ILE A 174 6.03 1.26 2.41
N GLU A 175 6.41 2.50 2.70
CA GLU A 175 5.52 3.61 3.05
C GLU A 175 5.56 4.69 1.93
N PRO A 176 4.85 4.51 0.79
CA PRO A 176 4.82 5.53 -0.25
C PRO A 176 4.01 6.76 0.17
N GLY A 177 4.48 7.95 -0.21
CA GLY A 177 3.70 9.17 -0.28
C GLY A 177 2.78 9.20 -1.49
N TYR A 178 2.60 10.37 -2.10
CA TYR A 178 1.87 10.49 -3.36
C TYR A 178 2.70 9.90 -4.50
N ILE A 179 2.17 8.88 -5.18
CA ILE A 179 2.80 8.26 -6.35
C ILE A 179 1.84 8.37 -7.54
N SER A 180 2.26 9.01 -8.62
CA SER A 180 1.41 9.17 -9.82
C SER A 180 1.13 7.81 -10.48
N THR A 181 -0.01 7.23 -10.16
CA THR A 181 -0.48 5.92 -10.63
C THR A 181 -1.99 5.93 -10.83
N PRO A 182 -2.57 4.96 -11.56
CA PRO A 182 -4.02 4.81 -11.68
C PRO A 182 -4.76 4.56 -10.35
N PHE A 183 -4.05 4.48 -9.23
CA PHE A 183 -4.64 4.34 -7.89
C PHE A 183 -5.55 5.54 -7.55
N TYR A 184 -5.08 6.75 -7.79
CA TYR A 184 -5.85 7.97 -7.49
C TYR A 184 -7.03 8.18 -8.41
N ASP A 185 -6.88 7.82 -9.70
CA ASP A 185 -8.00 7.88 -10.65
C ASP A 185 -9.13 6.95 -10.23
N ARG A 186 -8.80 5.74 -9.78
CA ARG A 186 -9.79 4.78 -9.24
C ARG A 186 -10.43 5.28 -7.96
N ALA A 187 -9.63 5.81 -7.03
CA ALA A 187 -10.14 6.36 -5.77
C ALA A 187 -11.08 7.55 -6.01
N LYS A 188 -10.75 8.40 -6.99
CA LYS A 188 -11.60 9.52 -7.43
C LYS A 188 -12.88 9.04 -8.11
N ALA A 189 -12.80 8.01 -8.95
CA ALA A 189 -13.98 7.44 -9.61
C ALA A 189 -14.95 6.76 -8.63
N ASP A 190 -14.44 6.26 -7.51
CA ASP A 190 -15.23 5.61 -6.43
C ASP A 190 -15.43 6.51 -5.20
N TYR A 191 -15.28 7.83 -5.37
CA TYR A 191 -15.43 8.81 -4.30
C TYR A 191 -16.83 8.71 -3.66
N ALA A 192 -16.88 8.57 -2.34
CA ALA A 192 -18.15 8.51 -1.60
C ALA A 192 -18.74 9.91 -1.48
N PHE A 193 -19.92 10.09 -2.06
CA PHE A 193 -20.67 11.33 -2.06
C PHE A 193 -22.14 11.06 -1.74
N ASP A 194 -22.73 11.85 -0.85
CA ASP A 194 -24.15 11.87 -0.55
C ASP A 194 -24.67 13.32 -0.67
N PRO A 195 -25.58 13.60 -1.61
CA PRO A 195 -26.12 14.95 -1.78
C PRO A 195 -26.97 15.44 -0.60
N GLN A 196 -27.37 14.55 0.32
CA GLN A 196 -28.12 14.95 1.52
C GLN A 196 -27.23 15.53 2.63
N LEU A 197 -25.91 15.33 2.52
CA LEU A 197 -24.92 15.83 3.48
C LEU A 197 -24.39 17.22 3.07
N GLU A 198 -25.30 18.17 2.86
CA GLU A 198 -24.97 19.53 2.39
C GLU A 198 -24.03 20.28 3.34
N ASP A 199 -24.10 19.99 4.64
CA ASP A 199 -23.24 20.61 5.67
C ASP A 199 -21.76 20.37 5.45
N TYR A 200 -21.36 19.30 4.73
CA TYR A 200 -19.99 19.02 4.38
C TYR A 200 -19.52 19.62 3.04
N SER A 201 -20.43 20.19 2.24
CA SER A 201 -20.14 20.60 0.86
C SER A 201 -18.97 21.59 0.77
N LYS A 202 -18.95 22.59 1.66
CA LYS A 202 -17.87 23.57 1.72
C LYS A 202 -16.53 22.93 2.08
N PHE A 203 -16.52 22.07 3.10
CA PHE A 203 -15.33 21.33 3.53
C PHE A 203 -14.78 20.45 2.40
N GLN A 204 -15.66 19.73 1.71
CA GLN A 204 -15.26 18.86 0.59
C GLN A 204 -14.62 19.66 -0.55
N LEU A 205 -15.20 20.80 -0.92
CA LEU A 205 -14.64 21.67 -1.97
C LEU A 205 -13.23 22.15 -1.59
N GLU A 206 -13.07 22.71 -0.38
CA GLU A 206 -11.79 23.24 0.10
C GLU A 206 -10.72 22.12 0.17
N MET A 207 -11.08 20.91 0.60
CA MET A 207 -10.16 19.77 0.62
C MET A 207 -9.81 19.24 -0.76
N ASN A 208 -10.77 19.20 -1.69
CA ASN A 208 -10.50 18.81 -3.07
C ASN A 208 -9.55 19.78 -3.78
N ASP A 209 -9.71 21.07 -3.54
CA ASP A 209 -8.80 22.11 -4.05
C ASP A 209 -7.38 21.93 -3.46
N LEU A 210 -7.29 21.70 -2.15
CA LEU A 210 -6.02 21.42 -1.47
C LEU A 210 -5.33 20.17 -2.04
N PHE A 211 -6.05 19.05 -2.16
CA PHE A 211 -5.47 17.82 -2.70
C PHE A 211 -5.11 17.91 -4.18
N SER A 212 -5.83 18.72 -4.94
CA SER A 212 -5.45 19.00 -6.34
C SER A 212 -4.10 19.72 -6.43
N SER A 213 -3.76 20.54 -5.42
CA SER A 213 -2.47 21.22 -5.35
C SER A 213 -1.30 20.26 -5.04
N PHE A 214 -1.54 19.15 -4.34
CA PHE A 214 -0.50 18.15 -4.05
C PHE A 214 -0.01 17.41 -5.29
N GLY A 215 -0.86 17.24 -6.31
CA GLY A 215 -0.47 16.66 -7.59
C GLY A 215 0.53 17.50 -8.40
N ALA A 216 0.76 18.77 -8.01
CA ALA A 216 1.77 19.64 -8.59
C ALA A 216 3.10 19.63 -7.82
N MET A 217 3.20 18.90 -6.72
CA MET A 217 4.43 18.79 -5.92
C MET A 217 5.41 17.80 -6.59
N ASP A 218 6.68 17.92 -6.18
CA ASP A 218 7.68 16.90 -6.49
C ASP A 218 7.33 15.60 -5.74
N THR A 219 7.07 14.55 -6.48
CA THR A 219 6.59 13.27 -5.97
C THR A 219 7.42 12.13 -6.52
N ALA A 220 7.49 11.03 -5.77
CA ALA A 220 8.18 9.85 -6.24
C ALA A 220 7.39 9.15 -7.38
N SER A 221 8.11 8.50 -8.27
CA SER A 221 7.56 7.71 -9.37
C SER A 221 7.31 6.25 -8.94
N PRO A 222 6.51 5.48 -9.70
CA PRO A 222 6.41 4.02 -9.50
C PRO A 222 7.76 3.30 -9.61
N GLN A 223 8.69 3.85 -10.40
CA GLN A 223 10.05 3.32 -10.55
C GLN A 223 10.86 3.49 -9.26
N ASP A 224 10.81 4.67 -8.62
CA ASP A 224 11.51 4.92 -7.35
C ASP A 224 11.02 3.95 -6.25
N VAL A 225 9.70 3.67 -6.25
CA VAL A 225 9.13 2.69 -5.32
C VAL A 225 9.62 1.27 -5.64
N ALA A 226 9.73 0.90 -6.93
CA ALA A 226 10.24 -0.41 -7.33
C ALA A 226 11.71 -0.61 -6.93
N GLU A 227 12.53 0.43 -7.04
CA GLU A 227 13.93 0.43 -6.59
C GLU A 227 14.04 0.26 -5.08
N THR A 228 13.22 0.97 -4.31
CA THR A 228 13.18 0.81 -2.85
C THR A 228 12.66 -0.57 -2.43
N ILE A 229 11.70 -1.15 -3.15
CA ILE A 229 11.25 -2.53 -2.92
C ILE A 229 12.40 -3.51 -3.15
N PHE A 230 13.21 -3.27 -4.19
CA PHE A 230 14.37 -4.11 -4.48
C PHE A 230 15.45 -3.98 -3.40
N GLU A 231 15.73 -2.77 -2.93
CA GLU A 231 16.59 -2.53 -1.78
C GLU A 231 16.10 -3.31 -0.56
N ALA A 232 14.83 -3.14 -0.18
CA ALA A 232 14.23 -3.85 0.95
C ALA A 232 14.27 -5.39 0.81
N ALA A 233 14.24 -5.90 -0.44
CA ALA A 233 14.34 -7.33 -0.73
C ALA A 233 15.77 -7.87 -0.64
N THR A 234 16.79 -7.00 -0.69
CA THR A 234 18.20 -7.40 -0.88
C THR A 234 19.20 -6.84 0.13
N ASP A 235 18.82 -5.85 0.94
CA ASP A 235 19.71 -5.15 1.87
C ASP A 235 20.23 -6.00 3.04
N ASP A 236 19.63 -7.14 3.26
CA ASP A 236 19.96 -8.10 4.34
C ASP A 236 19.93 -7.51 5.76
N THR A 237 19.28 -6.36 5.96
CA THR A 237 19.17 -5.68 7.26
C THR A 237 17.89 -6.05 8.01
N HIS A 238 17.80 -5.61 9.28
CA HIS A 238 16.57 -5.66 10.09
C HIS A 238 15.74 -4.37 9.99
N GLN A 239 16.08 -3.46 9.05
CA GLN A 239 15.26 -2.27 8.82
C GLN A 239 13.84 -2.68 8.45
N LEU A 240 12.85 -2.21 9.21
CA LEU A 240 11.45 -2.57 9.01
C LEU A 240 10.76 -1.66 7.98
N ARG A 241 11.01 -0.35 8.03
CA ARG A 241 10.26 0.67 7.28
C ARG A 241 11.14 1.42 6.27
N TYR A 242 10.58 1.64 5.08
CA TYR A 242 11.17 2.38 3.97
C TYR A 242 10.17 3.44 3.51
N VAL A 243 10.43 4.69 3.88
CA VAL A 243 9.59 5.84 3.53
C VAL A 243 10.01 6.37 2.17
N ILE A 244 9.06 6.60 1.29
CA ILE A 244 9.32 7.09 -0.06
C ILE A 244 8.40 8.27 -0.37
N GLY A 245 8.99 9.35 -0.83
CA GLY A 245 8.31 10.57 -1.25
C GLY A 245 8.74 11.78 -0.43
N PRO A 246 9.19 12.84 -1.10
CA PRO A 246 9.59 14.09 -0.44
C PRO A 246 8.40 14.78 0.23
N ASP A 247 7.19 14.53 -0.24
CA ASP A 247 5.92 15.04 0.30
C ASP A 247 5.60 14.46 1.70
N LEU A 248 6.00 13.21 1.94
CA LEU A 248 5.66 12.48 3.16
C LEU A 248 6.65 12.71 4.31
N LEU A 249 7.94 12.81 4.01
CA LEU A 249 9.01 12.88 5.00
C LEU A 249 8.80 13.99 6.07
N PRO A 250 8.39 15.24 5.70
CA PRO A 250 8.16 16.27 6.71
C PRO A 250 7.06 15.92 7.71
N MET A 251 5.97 15.29 7.24
CA MET A 251 4.84 14.91 8.11
C MET A 251 5.22 13.76 9.06
N ILE A 252 5.96 12.78 8.58
CA ILE A 252 6.47 11.67 9.43
C ILE A 252 7.47 12.21 10.46
N ASN A 253 8.38 13.09 10.06
CA ASN A 253 9.34 13.72 10.98
C ASN A 253 8.62 14.54 12.05
N LEU A 254 7.62 15.32 11.68
CA LEU A 254 6.79 16.06 12.62
C LEU A 254 6.13 15.12 13.64
N ARG A 255 5.49 14.02 13.17
CA ARG A 255 4.86 13.05 14.04
C ARG A 255 5.84 12.39 15.01
N ASN A 256 7.05 12.07 14.57
CA ASN A 256 8.06 11.39 15.38
C ASN A 256 8.74 12.32 16.40
N SER A 257 8.74 13.64 16.17
CA SER A 257 9.45 14.64 16.99
C SER A 257 8.55 15.51 17.87
N SER A 258 7.23 15.37 17.73
CA SER A 258 6.24 16.17 18.47
C SER A 258 5.47 15.32 19.48
N SER A 259 4.83 15.96 20.46
CA SER A 259 3.77 15.32 21.22
C SER A 259 2.56 15.04 20.31
N ASP A 260 1.70 14.11 20.70
CA ASP A 260 0.46 13.82 19.94
C ASP A 260 -0.38 15.07 19.74
N GLN A 261 -0.48 15.93 20.78
CA GLN A 261 -1.27 17.15 20.69
C GLN A 261 -0.65 18.18 19.72
N ASP A 262 0.66 18.42 19.81
CA ASP A 262 1.35 19.37 18.92
C ASP A 262 1.26 18.92 17.46
N TYR A 263 1.39 17.59 17.21
CA TYR A 263 1.20 17.02 15.88
C TYR A 263 -0.23 17.25 15.36
N ILE A 264 -1.25 16.97 16.17
CA ILE A 264 -2.66 17.15 15.76
C ILE A 264 -2.96 18.64 15.51
N ASP A 265 -2.43 19.54 16.30
CA ASP A 265 -2.64 20.97 16.11
C ASP A 265 -1.95 21.49 14.84
N ALA A 266 -0.75 21.01 14.53
CA ALA A 266 -0.08 21.32 13.26
C ALA A 266 -0.86 20.77 12.06
N MET A 267 -1.36 19.52 12.11
CA MET A 267 -2.17 18.92 11.05
C MET A 267 -3.50 19.66 10.86
N ARG A 268 -4.13 20.08 11.96
CA ARG A 268 -5.32 20.95 11.89
C ARG A 268 -5.02 22.27 11.19
N GLY A 269 -3.89 22.90 11.51
CA GLY A 269 -3.46 24.13 10.84
C GLY A 269 -3.29 23.96 9.33
N GLN A 270 -2.90 22.77 8.89
CA GLN A 270 -2.73 22.45 7.48
C GLN A 270 -4.04 22.08 6.76
N PHE A 271 -4.94 21.34 7.42
CA PHE A 271 -6.10 20.73 6.77
C PHE A 271 -7.46 21.29 7.22
N MET A 272 -7.49 22.16 8.24
CA MET A 272 -8.73 22.82 8.61
C MET A 272 -8.97 24.04 7.71
N PRO A 273 -10.12 24.13 7.04
CA PRO A 273 -10.49 25.32 6.30
C PRO A 273 -10.41 26.58 7.17
N GLU A 274 -9.91 27.68 6.62
CA GLU A 274 -9.77 28.95 7.37
C GLU A 274 -11.08 29.40 8.03
N ALA A 275 -12.22 29.10 7.39
CA ALA A 275 -13.55 29.43 7.93
C ALA A 275 -13.87 28.72 9.24
N PHE A 276 -13.27 27.54 9.51
CA PHE A 276 -13.47 26.79 10.75
C PHE A 276 -12.39 27.07 11.79
N GLY A 277 -11.15 27.40 11.36
CA GLY A 277 -10.05 27.74 12.26
C GLY A 277 -10.29 28.99 13.09
N LYS A 278 -10.96 29.99 12.54
CA LYS A 278 -11.31 31.24 13.26
C LYS A 278 -12.39 31.09 14.33
N SER A 279 -13.28 30.10 14.20
CA SER A 279 -14.36 29.87 15.20
C SER A 279 -13.87 29.15 16.45
N MET A 280 -12.76 28.43 16.39
CA MET A 280 -12.18 27.71 17.54
C MET A 280 -11.25 28.62 18.38
N GLN A 281 -10.60 29.61 17.78
CA GLN A 281 -9.77 30.59 18.51
C GLN A 281 -10.59 31.57 19.34
N GLN A 282 -11.90 31.72 19.09
CA GLN A 282 -12.79 32.58 19.86
C GLN A 282 -13.45 31.88 21.07
N LYS A 283 -13.22 30.58 21.29
CA LYS A 283 -13.80 29.80 22.39
C LYS A 283 -12.80 29.38 23.48
N ASN A 284 -11.54 29.77 23.32
CA ASN A 284 -10.49 29.66 24.34
C ASN A 284 -10.12 31.07 24.83
#